data_7039eb386396ecfde119610dadbdda2a
#
_entry.id   7039eb386396ecfde119610dadbdda2a
#
_cell.length_a   1.000
_cell.length_b   1.000
_cell.length_c   1.000
_cell.angle_alpha   90.00
_cell.angle_beta   90.00
_cell.angle_gamma   90.00
#
_symmetry.space_group_name_H-M   'P 1'
#
loop_
_entity.id
_entity.type
_entity.pdbx_description
1 polymer ?
#
loop_
_entity_poly.entity_id
_entity_poly.type
_entity_poly.pdbx_seq_one_letter_code
_entity_poly.pdbx_strand_id
1 'polypeptide(L)'
;TINRINSGYNSLNVNDSICSASAIRNALKNNSLNTINYTMPKDTYDIINRVIESGFNLVYNEDFYQILSSIIIRDKDNLTDYFEVNEGIENKIYNSIFKCHNIETLQNEIKSKRYTMTKISRTLNNIMLGIKVGDILKTKDLTNIPYVRVLAFNEKGCEILKEIKKNSEIEVITKFSKIKYINSNIFNTLINYDIKATNMYNLIYYKDNFDMLKAPLDYITSPKYIK
;
A
#
# COMPACT_ATOMS: atom_id res chain seq x y z
N THR A 1 -2.31 14.56 -17.82
CA THR A 1 -3.50 14.27 -16.96
C THR A 1 -4.46 13.40 -17.75
N ILE A 2 -4.93 12.33 -17.18
CA ILE A 2 -5.95 11.47 -17.79
C ILE A 2 -7.27 11.80 -17.12
N ASN A 3 -8.27 12.18 -17.90
CA ASN A 3 -9.60 12.46 -17.38
C ASN A 3 -10.32 11.15 -17.04
N ARG A 4 -11.00 11.14 -15.91
CA ARG A 4 -11.83 10.01 -15.50
C ARG A 4 -13.14 10.03 -16.30
N ILE A 5 -13.53 8.89 -16.84
CA ILE A 5 -14.77 8.70 -17.60
C ILE A 5 -15.68 7.67 -16.93
N ASN A 6 -16.98 7.83 -17.11
CA ASN A 6 -18.10 6.89 -16.82
C ASN A 6 -18.34 6.49 -15.37
N SER A 7 -17.41 6.57 -14.43
CA SER A 7 -17.65 6.09 -13.07
C SER A 7 -17.17 7.06 -12.00
N GLY A 8 -18.04 7.39 -11.04
CA GLY A 8 -17.67 8.16 -9.86
C GLY A 8 -16.65 7.42 -8.99
N TYR A 9 -15.81 8.16 -8.24
CA TYR A 9 -14.72 7.59 -7.44
C TYR A 9 -15.19 6.53 -6.42
N ASN A 10 -16.33 6.77 -5.77
CA ASN A 10 -16.90 5.88 -4.75
C ASN A 10 -18.11 5.09 -5.26
N SER A 11 -18.35 5.06 -6.58
CA SER A 11 -19.47 4.25 -7.13
C SER A 11 -19.18 2.77 -6.89
N LEU A 12 -20.18 2.04 -6.35
CA LEU A 12 -20.17 0.59 -6.21
C LEU A 12 -20.89 -0.13 -7.36
N ASN A 13 -21.31 0.62 -8.37
CA ASN A 13 -22.01 0.07 -9.52
C ASN A 13 -21.02 -0.67 -10.45
N VAL A 14 -21.35 -1.92 -10.78
CA VAL A 14 -20.58 -2.80 -11.69
C VAL A 14 -21.31 -3.07 -13.01
N ASN A 15 -22.40 -2.34 -13.31
CA ASN A 15 -23.20 -2.60 -14.50
C ASN A 15 -22.56 -2.13 -15.81
N ASP A 16 -21.53 -1.29 -15.73
CA ASP A 16 -20.80 -0.77 -16.88
C ASP A 16 -19.42 -1.44 -17.05
N SER A 17 -18.94 -1.50 -18.29
CA SER A 17 -17.58 -2.01 -18.60
C SER A 17 -16.47 -1.18 -17.95
N ILE A 18 -16.73 0.07 -17.57
CA ILE A 18 -15.83 0.93 -16.82
C ILE A 18 -16.45 1.20 -15.45
N CYS A 19 -15.93 0.55 -14.45
CA CYS A 19 -16.37 0.75 -13.07
C CYS A 19 -15.23 1.22 -12.16
N SER A 20 -15.53 1.59 -10.92
CA SER A 20 -14.52 2.03 -9.97
C SER A 20 -13.75 0.82 -9.41
N ALA A 21 -12.48 1.03 -9.04
CA ALA A 21 -11.71 0.01 -8.32
C ALA A 21 -12.37 -0.41 -6.99
N SER A 22 -13.14 0.48 -6.37
CA SER A 22 -13.92 0.18 -5.17
C SER A 22 -15.07 -0.79 -5.47
N ALA A 23 -15.75 -0.63 -6.63
CA ALA A 23 -16.78 -1.55 -7.07
C ALA A 23 -16.21 -2.95 -7.33
N ILE A 24 -15.07 -3.03 -8.01
CA ILE A 24 -14.37 -4.30 -8.27
C ILE A 24 -13.99 -5.00 -6.96
N ARG A 25 -13.36 -4.28 -6.02
CA ARG A 25 -12.98 -4.86 -4.72
C ARG A 25 -14.19 -5.34 -3.92
N ASN A 26 -15.30 -4.59 -3.96
CA ASN A 26 -16.55 -5.00 -3.30
C ASN A 26 -17.13 -6.27 -3.91
N ALA A 27 -17.15 -6.38 -5.24
CA ALA A 27 -17.60 -7.58 -5.93
C ALA A 27 -16.71 -8.79 -5.60
N LEU A 28 -15.39 -8.61 -5.58
CA LEU A 28 -14.43 -9.66 -5.17
C LEU A 28 -14.64 -10.10 -3.73
N LYS A 29 -14.88 -9.16 -2.81
CA LYS A 29 -15.17 -9.46 -1.39
C LYS A 29 -16.45 -10.30 -1.22
N ASN A 30 -17.43 -10.14 -2.12
CA ASN A 30 -18.67 -10.87 -2.13
C ASN A 30 -18.63 -12.12 -3.04
N ASN A 31 -17.45 -12.63 -3.39
CA ASN A 31 -17.24 -13.81 -4.25
C ASN A 31 -17.94 -13.72 -5.62
N SER A 32 -18.06 -12.50 -6.16
CA SER A 32 -18.73 -12.23 -7.43
C SER A 32 -17.75 -12.03 -8.59
N LEU A 33 -16.64 -12.78 -8.62
CA LEU A 33 -15.59 -12.63 -9.65
C LEU A 33 -16.14 -12.74 -11.07
N ASN A 34 -17.00 -13.73 -11.32
CA ASN A 34 -17.56 -13.99 -12.65
C ASN A 34 -18.45 -12.85 -13.17
N THR A 35 -19.01 -12.03 -12.29
CA THR A 35 -19.87 -10.90 -12.67
C THR A 35 -19.11 -9.65 -13.07
N ILE A 36 -17.78 -9.65 -12.90
CA ILE A 36 -16.93 -8.48 -13.16
C ILE A 36 -15.83 -8.74 -14.21
N ASN A 37 -15.88 -9.85 -14.92
CA ASN A 37 -14.87 -10.23 -15.91
C ASN A 37 -14.72 -9.19 -17.04
N TYR A 38 -15.78 -8.48 -17.38
CA TYR A 38 -15.81 -7.45 -18.43
C TYR A 38 -15.39 -6.05 -17.94
N THR A 39 -15.19 -5.88 -16.63
CA THR A 39 -14.85 -4.57 -16.02
C THR A 39 -13.35 -4.32 -15.91
N MET A 40 -12.53 -5.25 -16.34
CA MET A 40 -11.07 -5.19 -16.29
C MET A 40 -10.45 -5.89 -17.49
N PRO A 41 -9.17 -5.61 -17.82
CA PRO A 41 -8.44 -6.36 -18.84
C PRO A 41 -8.40 -7.86 -18.52
N LYS A 42 -8.49 -8.69 -19.58
CA LYS A 42 -8.48 -10.15 -19.45
C LYS A 42 -7.31 -10.67 -18.61
N ASP A 43 -6.10 -10.17 -18.88
CA ASP A 43 -4.91 -10.59 -18.15
C ASP A 43 -5.01 -10.31 -16.64
N THR A 44 -5.64 -9.18 -16.25
CA THR A 44 -5.88 -8.84 -14.85
C THR A 44 -6.86 -9.82 -14.21
N TYR A 45 -7.95 -10.14 -14.92
CA TYR A 45 -8.92 -11.13 -14.48
C TYR A 45 -8.28 -12.51 -14.28
N ASP A 46 -7.50 -12.96 -15.27
CA ASP A 46 -6.82 -14.26 -15.23
C ASP A 46 -5.78 -14.35 -14.09
N ILE A 47 -5.12 -13.23 -13.74
CA ILE A 47 -4.21 -13.16 -12.59
C ILE A 47 -5.01 -13.30 -11.29
N ILE A 48 -6.09 -12.56 -11.12
CA ILE A 48 -6.93 -12.62 -9.92
C ILE A 48 -7.49 -14.02 -9.74
N ASN A 49 -8.01 -14.62 -10.80
CA ASN A 49 -8.56 -15.99 -10.77
C ASN A 49 -7.51 -16.99 -10.31
N ARG A 50 -6.30 -16.96 -10.90
CA ARG A 50 -5.19 -17.82 -10.47
C ARG A 50 -4.79 -17.64 -9.02
N VAL A 51 -4.80 -16.41 -8.51
CA VAL A 51 -4.50 -16.12 -7.10
C VAL A 51 -5.53 -16.82 -6.20
N ILE A 52 -6.82 -16.68 -6.53
CA ILE A 52 -7.92 -17.31 -5.78
C ILE A 52 -7.83 -18.84 -5.85
N GLU A 53 -7.67 -19.41 -7.05
CA GLU A 53 -7.55 -20.85 -7.27
C GLU A 53 -6.34 -21.47 -6.56
N SER A 54 -5.27 -20.71 -6.43
CA SER A 54 -4.06 -21.13 -5.68
C SER A 54 -4.20 -21.04 -4.16
N GLY A 55 -5.38 -20.65 -3.66
CA GLY A 55 -5.66 -20.56 -2.21
C GLY A 55 -4.99 -19.38 -1.51
N PHE A 56 -4.51 -18.37 -2.25
CA PHE A 56 -3.99 -17.15 -1.64
C PHE A 56 -5.12 -16.18 -1.30
N ASN A 57 -4.88 -15.38 -0.26
CA ASN A 57 -5.88 -14.42 0.20
C ASN A 57 -5.86 -13.14 -0.64
N LEU A 58 -7.04 -12.64 -0.98
CA LEU A 58 -7.19 -11.25 -1.41
C LEU A 58 -7.16 -10.36 -0.16
N VAL A 59 -6.24 -9.41 -0.14
CA VAL A 59 -5.99 -8.56 1.03
C VAL A 59 -6.89 -7.33 1.01
N TYR A 60 -7.62 -7.12 2.10
CA TYR A 60 -8.51 -5.98 2.31
C TYR A 60 -8.08 -5.15 3.53
N ASN A 61 -8.56 -3.93 3.64
CA ASN A 61 -8.25 -3.05 4.79
C ASN A 61 -8.59 -3.70 6.13
N GLU A 62 -9.68 -4.47 6.18
CA GLU A 62 -10.19 -5.12 7.39
C GLU A 62 -9.20 -6.13 7.97
N ASP A 63 -8.41 -6.77 7.11
CA ASP A 63 -7.43 -7.77 7.52
C ASP A 63 -6.32 -7.18 8.40
N PHE A 64 -6.09 -5.87 8.32
CA PHE A 64 -5.08 -5.18 9.11
C PHE A 64 -5.56 -4.71 10.49
N TYR A 65 -6.85 -4.86 10.82
CA TYR A 65 -7.40 -4.30 12.06
C TYR A 65 -6.69 -4.78 13.32
N GLN A 66 -6.44 -6.07 13.45
CA GLN A 66 -5.78 -6.64 14.64
C GLN A 66 -4.33 -6.16 14.77
N ILE A 67 -3.60 -6.11 13.64
CA ILE A 67 -2.21 -5.61 13.61
C ILE A 67 -2.18 -4.15 14.04
N LEU A 68 -3.03 -3.32 13.44
CA LEU A 68 -3.14 -1.90 13.72
C LEU A 68 -3.53 -1.66 15.19
N SER A 69 -4.52 -2.39 15.71
CA SER A 69 -4.97 -2.30 17.10
C SER A 69 -3.85 -2.62 18.08
N SER A 70 -3.09 -3.69 17.81
CA SER A 70 -1.93 -4.09 18.60
C SER A 70 -0.87 -2.98 18.66
N ILE A 71 -0.58 -2.34 17.52
CA ILE A 71 0.38 -1.23 17.44
C ILE A 71 -0.13 -0.01 18.24
N ILE A 72 -1.41 0.36 18.07
CA ILE A 72 -2.01 1.51 18.78
C ILE A 72 -1.98 1.30 20.30
N ILE A 73 -2.29 0.09 20.76
CA ILE A 73 -2.28 -0.24 22.20
C ILE A 73 -0.85 -0.19 22.76
N ARG A 74 0.10 -0.79 22.05
CA ARG A 74 1.51 -0.83 22.45
C ARG A 74 2.14 0.56 22.52
N ASP A 75 1.85 1.40 21.52
CA ASP A 75 2.52 2.68 21.33
C ASP A 75 1.68 3.89 21.83
N LYS A 76 0.75 3.65 22.76
CA LYS A 76 -0.19 4.65 23.29
C LYS A 76 0.47 6.01 23.57
N ASP A 77 1.56 5.99 24.34
CA ASP A 77 2.21 7.21 24.82
C ASP A 77 3.08 7.90 23.75
N ASN A 78 3.32 7.23 22.63
CA ASN A 78 4.17 7.68 21.51
C ASN A 78 3.38 7.84 20.19
N LEU A 79 2.05 7.82 20.24
CA LEU A 79 1.23 7.94 19.02
C LEU A 79 1.49 9.25 18.26
N THR A 80 1.80 10.33 18.97
CA THR A 80 2.11 11.64 18.36
C THR A 80 3.44 11.67 17.60
N ASP A 81 4.30 10.67 17.76
CA ASP A 81 5.52 10.53 16.95
C ASP A 81 5.22 10.14 15.50
N TYR A 82 4.05 9.55 15.26
CA TYR A 82 3.67 9.13 13.91
C TYR A 82 3.18 10.32 13.09
N PHE A 83 3.53 10.30 11.80
CA PHE A 83 3.17 11.38 10.88
C PHE A 83 1.66 11.55 10.78
N GLU A 84 1.19 12.81 10.80
CA GLU A 84 -0.22 13.22 10.83
C GLU A 84 -1.01 12.82 12.09
N VAL A 85 -0.38 12.27 13.10
CA VAL A 85 -1.00 12.07 14.42
C VAL A 85 -0.80 13.32 15.27
N ASN A 86 -1.72 14.24 15.20
CA ASN A 86 -1.66 15.54 15.87
C ASN A 86 -3.05 16.04 16.24
N GLU A 87 -3.10 17.16 16.96
CA GLU A 87 -4.34 17.89 17.25
C GLU A 87 -5.37 17.09 18.06
N GLY A 88 -4.94 16.13 18.87
CA GLY A 88 -5.80 15.33 19.74
C GLY A 88 -6.40 14.09 19.08
N ILE A 89 -6.06 13.79 17.82
CA ILE A 89 -6.54 12.57 17.14
C ILE A 89 -6.00 11.30 17.80
N GLU A 90 -4.81 11.34 18.42
CA GLU A 90 -4.18 10.24 19.17
C GLU A 90 -5.09 9.67 20.25
N ASN A 91 -5.69 10.59 21.05
CA ASN A 91 -6.60 10.20 22.12
C ASN A 91 -7.87 9.57 21.58
N LYS A 92 -8.39 10.13 20.48
CA LYS A 92 -9.60 9.61 19.84
C LYS A 92 -9.35 8.24 19.22
N ILE A 93 -8.23 8.05 18.54
CA ILE A 93 -7.82 6.75 17.97
C ILE A 93 -7.72 5.70 19.08
N TYR A 94 -6.96 6.00 20.16
CA TYR A 94 -6.77 5.07 21.26
C TYR A 94 -8.08 4.68 21.94
N ASN A 95 -8.94 5.64 22.25
CA ASN A 95 -10.21 5.35 22.91
C ASN A 95 -11.22 4.61 22.00
N SER A 96 -11.14 4.82 20.68
CA SER A 96 -12.03 4.18 19.73
C SER A 96 -11.69 2.70 19.49
N ILE A 97 -10.43 2.29 19.65
CA ILE A 97 -10.00 0.90 19.48
C ILE A 97 -10.79 -0.09 20.34
N PHE A 98 -11.14 0.30 21.56
CA PHE A 98 -11.89 -0.57 22.49
C PHE A 98 -13.39 -0.64 22.23
N LYS A 99 -13.89 0.17 21.29
CA LYS A 99 -15.31 0.24 20.91
C LYS A 99 -15.58 -0.36 19.55
N CYS A 100 -14.55 -0.60 18.78
CA CYS A 100 -14.63 -1.02 17.38
C CYS A 100 -14.09 -2.42 17.21
N HIS A 101 -14.41 -3.06 16.08
CA HIS A 101 -14.01 -4.43 15.78
C HIS A 101 -13.48 -4.59 14.33
N ASN A 102 -13.47 -3.50 13.55
CA ASN A 102 -12.90 -3.45 12.20
C ASN A 102 -12.48 -2.02 11.83
N ILE A 103 -11.75 -1.89 10.70
CA ILE A 103 -11.23 -0.59 10.23
C ILE A 103 -12.36 0.40 9.91
N GLU A 104 -13.44 -0.06 9.30
CA GLU A 104 -14.56 0.80 8.90
C GLU A 104 -15.25 1.42 10.13
N THR A 105 -15.57 0.61 11.13
CA THR A 105 -16.17 1.09 12.38
C THR A 105 -15.23 2.02 13.13
N LEU A 106 -13.92 1.73 13.14
CA LEU A 106 -12.90 2.58 13.73
C LEU A 106 -12.83 3.95 13.03
N GLN A 107 -12.79 3.96 11.69
CA GLN A 107 -12.77 5.20 10.92
C GLN A 107 -14.02 6.05 11.15
N ASN A 108 -15.19 5.42 11.20
CA ASN A 108 -16.46 6.10 11.45
C ASN A 108 -16.53 6.69 12.87
N GLU A 109 -16.04 5.99 13.89
CA GLU A 109 -15.97 6.46 15.27
C GLU A 109 -15.02 7.66 15.43
N ILE A 110 -13.89 7.65 14.70
CA ILE A 110 -12.91 8.76 14.72
C ILE A 110 -13.42 9.96 13.92
N LYS A 111 -14.23 9.75 12.88
CA LYS A 111 -14.70 10.80 11.98
C LYS A 111 -15.40 11.93 12.71
N SER A 112 -15.11 13.17 12.29
CA SER A 112 -15.73 14.38 12.82
C SER A 112 -15.62 15.51 11.79
N LYS A 113 -16.16 16.68 12.09
CA LYS A 113 -15.94 17.88 11.26
C LYS A 113 -14.44 18.24 11.15
N ARG A 114 -13.66 17.94 12.19
CA ARG A 114 -12.21 18.22 12.25
C ARG A 114 -11.38 17.18 11.51
N TYR A 115 -11.77 15.90 11.56
CA TYR A 115 -11.03 14.79 10.98
C TYR A 115 -11.81 14.17 9.83
N THR A 116 -11.34 14.41 8.60
CA THR A 116 -11.92 13.84 7.39
C THR A 116 -11.54 12.36 7.24
N MET A 117 -12.35 11.58 6.51
CA MET A 117 -12.08 10.16 6.25
C MET A 117 -10.70 9.94 5.63
N THR A 118 -10.30 10.80 4.69
CA THR A 118 -8.99 10.71 4.03
C THR A 118 -7.85 10.96 5.01
N LYS A 119 -7.97 11.95 5.92
CA LYS A 119 -6.97 12.19 6.97
C LYS A 119 -6.87 10.97 7.88
N ILE A 120 -7.99 10.44 8.36
CA ILE A 120 -8.01 9.27 9.24
C ILE A 120 -7.35 8.06 8.58
N SER A 121 -7.70 7.75 7.34
CA SER A 121 -7.10 6.62 6.60
C SER A 121 -5.58 6.75 6.48
N ARG A 122 -5.07 7.95 6.15
CA ARG A 122 -3.62 8.19 6.08
C ARG A 122 -2.96 8.07 7.46
N THR A 123 -3.56 8.65 8.49
CA THR A 123 -3.06 8.59 9.87
C THR A 123 -2.94 7.13 10.34
N LEU A 124 -3.97 6.30 10.13
CA LEU A 124 -3.94 4.90 10.50
C LEU A 124 -2.88 4.11 9.72
N ASN A 125 -2.69 4.39 8.43
CA ASN A 125 -1.61 3.81 7.63
C ASN A 125 -0.22 4.24 8.11
N ASN A 126 -0.05 5.51 8.49
CA ASN A 126 1.22 6.01 9.04
C ASN A 126 1.58 5.31 10.36
N ILE A 127 0.61 5.08 11.23
CA ILE A 127 0.80 4.29 12.46
C ILE A 127 1.20 2.86 12.12
N MET A 128 0.45 2.20 11.23
CA MET A 128 0.69 0.80 10.86
C MET A 128 2.08 0.60 10.27
N LEU A 129 2.55 1.49 9.40
CA LEU A 129 3.87 1.41 8.77
C LEU A 129 5.00 1.97 9.65
N GLY A 130 4.65 2.63 10.75
CA GLY A 130 5.62 3.25 11.64
C GLY A 130 6.27 4.51 11.07
N ILE A 131 5.56 5.26 10.22
CA ILE A 131 6.08 6.47 9.57
C ILE A 131 6.16 7.60 10.61
N LYS A 132 7.38 8.04 10.92
CA LYS A 132 7.63 9.05 11.95
C LYS A 132 7.66 10.47 11.38
N VAL A 133 7.20 11.44 12.17
CA VAL A 133 7.28 12.88 11.84
C VAL A 133 8.70 13.29 11.47
N GLY A 134 9.69 12.87 12.28
CA GLY A 134 11.09 13.23 12.06
C GLY A 134 11.66 12.72 10.72
N ASP A 135 11.19 11.59 10.22
CA ASP A 135 11.63 11.04 8.93
C ASP A 135 11.02 11.82 7.75
N ILE A 136 9.74 12.19 7.87
CA ILE A 136 9.09 13.01 6.84
C ILE A 136 9.66 14.43 6.81
N LEU A 137 10.02 15.00 7.96
CA LEU A 137 10.66 16.32 7.99
C LEU A 137 11.99 16.32 7.21
N LYS A 138 12.78 15.26 7.31
CA LYS A 138 14.03 15.13 6.53
C LYS A 138 13.78 15.08 5.02
N THR A 139 12.62 14.61 4.55
CA THR A 139 12.33 14.57 3.11
C THR A 139 12.03 15.94 2.51
N LYS A 140 11.74 16.96 3.32
CA LYS A 140 11.47 18.33 2.83
C LYS A 140 12.69 18.99 2.18
N ASP A 141 13.90 18.55 2.55
CA ASP A 141 15.15 19.08 2.01
C ASP A 141 15.59 18.36 0.73
N LEU A 142 14.83 17.35 0.29
CA LEU A 142 15.12 16.66 -0.96
C LEU A 142 14.76 17.55 -2.15
N THR A 143 15.73 17.84 -2.99
CA THR A 143 15.54 18.55 -4.26
C THR A 143 15.05 17.63 -5.38
N ASN A 144 15.38 16.34 -5.28
CA ASN A 144 15.06 15.30 -6.25
C ASN A 144 14.46 14.08 -5.57
N ILE A 145 13.76 13.24 -6.32
CA ILE A 145 13.34 11.92 -5.84
C ILE A 145 14.57 11.06 -5.56
N PRO A 146 14.65 10.38 -4.40
CA PRO A 146 15.85 9.66 -3.98
C PRO A 146 16.09 8.38 -4.78
N TYR A 147 15.06 7.76 -5.34
CA TYR A 147 15.16 6.58 -6.18
C TYR A 147 13.90 6.37 -7.01
N VAL A 148 14.02 5.52 -8.03
CA VAL A 148 12.89 4.92 -8.76
C VAL A 148 12.96 3.41 -8.66
N ARG A 149 11.83 2.76 -8.37
CA ARG A 149 11.71 1.31 -8.32
C ARG A 149 11.10 0.79 -9.62
N VAL A 150 11.82 -0.08 -10.31
CA VAL A 150 11.35 -0.72 -11.54
C VAL A 150 10.59 -1.99 -11.18
N LEU A 151 9.30 -2.07 -11.53
CA LEU A 151 8.45 -3.22 -11.25
C LEU A 151 8.33 -4.15 -12.46
N ALA A 152 8.28 -3.57 -13.67
CA ALA A 152 8.22 -4.31 -14.93
C ALA A 152 8.76 -3.43 -16.07
N PHE A 153 9.23 -4.04 -17.13
CA PHE A 153 9.70 -3.34 -18.31
C PHE A 153 9.62 -4.26 -19.54
N ASN A 154 9.55 -3.64 -20.72
CA ASN A 154 9.64 -4.30 -22.02
C ASN A 154 10.90 -3.84 -22.76
N GLU A 155 11.02 -4.13 -24.06
CA GLU A 155 12.18 -3.73 -24.88
C GLU A 155 12.39 -2.20 -24.85
N LYS A 156 11.33 -1.40 -25.07
CA LYS A 156 11.41 0.08 -24.96
C LYS A 156 11.78 0.52 -23.56
N GLY A 157 11.27 -0.16 -22.54
CA GLY A 157 11.65 0.07 -21.15
C GLY A 157 13.14 -0.14 -20.89
N CYS A 158 13.78 -1.11 -21.55
CA CYS A 158 15.23 -1.29 -21.49
C CYS A 158 15.99 -0.09 -22.04
N GLU A 159 15.53 0.49 -23.15
CA GLU A 159 16.15 1.69 -23.74
C GLU A 159 15.99 2.90 -22.81
N ILE A 160 14.79 3.12 -22.27
CA ILE A 160 14.50 4.19 -21.29
C ILE A 160 15.40 4.05 -20.05
N LEU A 161 15.53 2.83 -19.50
CA LEU A 161 16.38 2.59 -18.33
C LEU A 161 17.86 2.86 -18.61
N LYS A 162 18.35 2.59 -19.84
CA LYS A 162 19.72 2.97 -20.26
C LYS A 162 19.88 4.49 -20.29
N GLU A 163 18.92 5.22 -20.86
CA GLU A 163 18.95 6.67 -20.93
C GLU A 163 18.87 7.32 -19.54
N ILE A 164 18.02 6.80 -18.65
CA ILE A 164 17.94 7.27 -17.26
C ILE A 164 19.31 7.11 -16.57
N LYS A 165 19.94 5.95 -16.68
CA LYS A 165 21.25 5.69 -16.07
C LYS A 165 22.37 6.56 -16.64
N LYS A 166 22.26 6.99 -17.90
CA LYS A 166 23.25 7.83 -18.57
C LYS A 166 23.10 9.31 -18.22
N ASN A 167 21.84 9.78 -18.05
CA ASN A 167 21.52 11.21 -17.99
C ASN A 167 20.98 11.65 -16.62
N SER A 168 20.93 10.75 -15.63
CA SER A 168 20.37 11.05 -14.30
C SER A 168 21.22 10.41 -13.20
N GLU A 169 21.34 11.12 -12.09
CA GLU A 169 21.96 10.64 -10.85
C GLU A 169 20.97 9.86 -9.96
N ILE A 170 19.70 9.72 -10.40
CA ILE A 170 18.67 9.02 -9.63
C ILE A 170 18.99 7.54 -9.55
N GLU A 171 18.99 6.98 -8.34
CA GLU A 171 19.19 5.55 -8.12
C GLU A 171 18.04 4.74 -8.72
N VAL A 172 18.36 3.81 -9.62
CA VAL A 172 17.39 2.92 -10.29
C VAL A 172 17.43 1.53 -9.64
N ILE A 173 16.44 1.25 -8.82
CA ILE A 173 16.32 -0.01 -8.08
C ILE A 173 15.59 -1.05 -8.93
N THR A 174 16.30 -2.10 -9.31
CA THR A 174 15.73 -3.29 -9.96
C THR A 174 15.58 -4.46 -8.98
N LYS A 175 16.38 -4.51 -7.91
CA LYS A 175 16.32 -5.54 -6.87
C LYS A 175 16.91 -4.99 -5.58
N PHE A 176 16.16 -5.09 -4.47
CA PHE A 176 16.63 -4.56 -3.17
C PHE A 176 17.90 -5.25 -2.66
N SER A 177 18.09 -6.55 -2.93
CA SER A 177 19.32 -7.26 -2.55
C SER A 177 20.61 -6.73 -3.23
N LYS A 178 20.48 -5.89 -4.26
CA LYS A 178 21.61 -5.27 -4.95
C LYS A 178 21.88 -3.83 -4.51
N ILE A 179 21.06 -3.29 -3.63
CA ILE A 179 21.23 -1.94 -3.11
C ILE A 179 22.47 -1.97 -2.22
N LYS A 180 23.49 -1.21 -2.61
CA LYS A 180 24.55 -0.83 -1.69
C LYS A 180 23.95 0.22 -0.78
N TYR A 181 24.02 0.00 0.54
CA TYR A 181 23.60 1.03 1.49
C TYR A 181 24.32 2.32 1.14
N ILE A 182 23.56 3.29 0.64
CA ILE A 182 24.07 4.61 0.29
C ILE A 182 24.23 5.38 1.60
N ASN A 183 25.25 6.23 1.70
CA ASN A 183 25.50 7.09 2.87
C ASN A 183 24.41 8.17 3.07
N SER A 184 23.20 7.95 2.58
CA SER A 184 22.04 8.81 2.77
C SER A 184 21.05 8.14 3.73
N ASN A 185 20.92 8.71 4.92
CA ASN A 185 19.98 8.25 5.93
C ASN A 185 18.53 8.31 5.41
N ILE A 186 18.17 9.32 4.61
CA ILE A 186 16.82 9.49 4.04
C ILE A 186 16.50 8.38 3.05
N PHE A 187 17.42 8.08 2.13
CA PHE A 187 17.26 6.99 1.15
C PHE A 187 16.98 5.66 1.84
N ASN A 188 17.80 5.29 2.83
CA ASN A 188 17.64 4.05 3.58
C ASN A 188 16.32 4.02 4.37
N THR A 189 15.89 5.15 4.92
CA THR A 189 14.62 5.26 5.65
C THR A 189 13.42 5.01 4.72
N LEU A 190 13.40 5.63 3.53
CA LEU A 190 12.30 5.47 2.58
C LEU A 190 12.24 4.04 2.02
N ILE A 191 13.37 3.43 1.68
CA ILE A 191 13.44 2.02 1.26
C ILE A 191 12.91 1.10 2.37
N ASN A 192 13.27 1.35 3.62
CA ASN A 192 12.77 0.57 4.74
C ASN A 192 11.23 0.66 4.89
N TYR A 193 10.62 1.80 4.58
CA TYR A 193 9.15 1.92 4.55
C TYR A 193 8.53 1.10 3.42
N ASP A 194 9.12 1.11 2.22
CA ASP A 194 8.68 0.25 1.11
C ASP A 194 8.71 -1.24 1.51
N ILE A 195 9.83 -1.69 2.09
CA ILE A 195 10.01 -3.07 2.54
C ILE A 195 9.00 -3.42 3.65
N LYS A 196 8.79 -2.54 4.63
CA LYS A 196 7.78 -2.73 5.68
C LYS A 196 6.38 -2.88 5.10
N ALA A 197 6.01 -2.01 4.16
CA ALA A 197 4.70 -2.07 3.52
C ALA A 197 4.47 -3.41 2.82
N THR A 198 5.45 -3.88 2.05
CA THR A 198 5.39 -5.21 1.41
C THR A 198 5.30 -6.33 2.43
N ASN A 199 6.10 -6.28 3.50
CA ASN A 199 6.09 -7.32 4.52
C ASN A 199 4.74 -7.38 5.28
N MET A 200 4.17 -6.24 5.64
CA MET A 200 2.86 -6.17 6.29
C MET A 200 1.75 -6.75 5.40
N TYR A 201 1.78 -6.39 4.10
CA TYR A 201 0.85 -6.96 3.12
C TYR A 201 1.01 -8.48 3.01
N ASN A 202 2.24 -8.97 2.94
CA ASN A 202 2.53 -10.39 2.79
C ASN A 202 2.12 -11.24 4.01
N LEU A 203 2.14 -10.69 5.22
CA LEU A 203 1.62 -11.39 6.40
C LEU A 203 0.15 -11.79 6.22
N ILE A 204 -0.65 -10.95 5.56
CA ILE A 204 -2.06 -11.24 5.29
C ILE A 204 -2.21 -12.13 4.06
N TYR A 205 -1.49 -11.82 2.98
CA TYR A 205 -1.55 -12.56 1.72
C TYR A 205 -1.19 -14.04 1.89
N TYR A 206 -0.19 -14.34 2.72
CA TYR A 206 0.29 -15.70 2.99
C TYR A 206 -0.25 -16.30 4.28
N LYS A 207 -1.26 -15.72 4.94
CA LYS A 207 -1.71 -16.18 6.27
C LYS A 207 -2.07 -17.67 6.32
N ASP A 208 -2.67 -18.22 5.28
CA ASP A 208 -3.05 -19.63 5.19
C ASP A 208 -2.00 -20.50 4.47
N ASN A 209 -0.92 -19.88 3.96
CA ASN A 209 0.18 -20.52 3.25
C ASN A 209 1.53 -19.98 3.74
N PHE A 210 1.68 -19.79 5.04
CA PHE A 210 2.81 -19.07 5.64
C PHE A 210 4.16 -19.72 5.33
N ASP A 211 4.22 -21.04 5.15
CA ASP A 211 5.42 -21.77 4.74
C ASP A 211 5.99 -21.31 3.37
N MET A 212 5.19 -20.65 2.55
CA MET A 212 5.62 -20.07 1.29
C MET A 212 6.31 -18.71 1.47
N LEU A 213 6.17 -18.06 2.63
CA LEU A 213 6.82 -16.79 2.96
C LEU A 213 8.24 -17.03 3.48
N LYS A 214 9.16 -17.42 2.58
CA LYS A 214 10.54 -17.81 2.95
C LYS A 214 11.47 -16.64 3.26
N ALA A 215 11.15 -15.44 2.79
CA ALA A 215 11.96 -14.23 2.97
C ALA A 215 11.15 -12.99 2.61
N PRO A 216 11.60 -11.78 3.01
CA PRO A 216 11.01 -10.54 2.53
C PRO A 216 11.04 -10.49 0.99
N LEU A 217 9.84 -10.47 0.36
CA LEU A 217 9.70 -10.65 -1.10
C LEU A 217 10.47 -9.59 -1.90
N ASP A 218 10.56 -8.37 -1.39
CA ASP A 218 11.30 -7.30 -2.07
C ASP A 218 12.77 -7.62 -2.33
N TYR A 219 13.40 -8.43 -1.47
CA TYR A 219 14.80 -8.84 -1.65
C TYR A 219 14.98 -9.91 -2.72
N ILE A 220 13.98 -10.76 -2.93
CA ILE A 220 14.06 -11.89 -3.85
C ILE A 220 13.33 -11.65 -5.18
N THR A 221 12.42 -10.67 -5.23
CA THR A 221 11.65 -10.37 -6.43
C THR A 221 12.44 -9.47 -7.38
N SER A 222 12.51 -9.86 -8.64
CA SER A 222 13.07 -9.07 -9.73
C SER A 222 11.96 -8.46 -10.58
N PRO A 223 12.20 -7.34 -11.28
CA PRO A 223 11.24 -6.78 -12.22
C PRO A 223 10.83 -7.81 -13.28
N LYS A 224 9.56 -7.76 -13.69
CA LYS A 224 9.06 -8.64 -14.75
C LYS A 224 9.41 -8.06 -16.12
N TYR A 225 10.01 -8.88 -16.99
CA TYR A 225 10.12 -8.56 -18.40
C TYR A 225 8.82 -8.94 -19.11
N ILE A 226 8.24 -7.98 -19.83
CA ILE A 226 7.00 -8.14 -20.59
C ILE A 226 7.38 -8.18 -22.07
N LYS A 227 7.02 -9.27 -22.76
CA LYS A 227 7.25 -9.44 -24.19
C LYS A 227 6.24 -8.66 -25.01
#